data_1d6dd8b0067d6574e8f9494c4cb711ae
#
_entry.id   1d6dd8b0067d6574e8f9494c4cb711ae
#
_cell.length_a   1.000
_cell.length_b   1.000
_cell.length_c   1.000
_cell.angle_alpha   90.00
_cell.angle_beta   90.00
_cell.angle_gamma   90.00
#
_symmetry.space_group_name_H-M   'P 1'
#
loop_
_entity.id
_entity.type
_entity.pdbx_description
1 polymer ?
#
loop_
_entity_poly.entity_id
_entity_poly.type
_entity_poly.pdbx_seq_one_letter_code
_entity_poly.pdbx_strand_id
1 'polypeptide(L)'
;MLIAIKTLLHTLLLPPGALLLLATAGAYLIARRGAGVRARRTGWALLAAGLATLWLLAIPLVSDALGRVAQRCPPLDLTRPVEAQAIVILGGAAGRLGAPEYGGEPAASQRLLERINYGGFLARRTGLPVAVSGTPTETLAMSASRARDFGVRTRWVEDRSRDTFENAQFCAQLFAPLGVTRIVLVTSADHEWRAMQEFVGAGFSVVPAPVGLYVPPEMGPHSFLPNVAALAYSTAALYEILGDLARQVFAALHLRRHPR
;
A
#
# COMPACT_ATOMS: atom_id res chain seq x y z
N MET A 1 -21.23 -4.35 3.66
CA MET A 1 -21.65 -4.04 2.28
C MET A 1 -20.70 -3.06 1.60
N LEU A 2 -20.40 -1.90 2.16
CA LEU A 2 -19.54 -0.87 1.52
C LEU A 2 -18.12 -1.37 1.24
N ILE A 3 -17.50 -2.11 2.16
CA ILE A 3 -16.15 -2.68 2.01
C ILE A 3 -16.12 -3.70 0.86
N ALA A 4 -17.13 -4.57 0.76
CA ALA A 4 -17.20 -5.56 -0.33
C ALA A 4 -17.34 -4.88 -1.70
N ILE A 5 -18.14 -3.81 -1.79
CA ILE A 5 -18.28 -3.02 -3.02
C ILE A 5 -16.95 -2.35 -3.37
N LYS A 6 -16.25 -1.74 -2.40
CA LYS A 6 -14.94 -1.13 -2.60
C LYS A 6 -13.92 -2.16 -3.11
N THR A 7 -13.88 -3.34 -2.49
CA THR A 7 -12.98 -4.44 -2.91
C THR A 7 -13.32 -4.93 -4.33
N LEU A 8 -14.60 -5.10 -4.64
CA LEU A 8 -15.04 -5.51 -5.97
C LEU A 8 -14.66 -4.47 -7.03
N LEU A 9 -14.95 -3.20 -6.80
CA LEU A 9 -14.57 -2.12 -7.69
C LEU A 9 -13.05 -2.05 -7.89
N HIS A 10 -12.30 -2.19 -6.81
CA HIS A 10 -10.84 -2.23 -6.87
C HIS A 10 -10.34 -3.39 -7.74
N THR A 11 -10.87 -4.59 -7.56
CA THR A 11 -10.49 -5.78 -8.34
C THR A 11 -10.87 -5.65 -9.83
N LEU A 12 -11.99 -5.01 -10.12
CA LEU A 12 -12.49 -4.85 -11.50
C LEU A 12 -11.84 -3.66 -12.24
N LEU A 13 -11.43 -2.61 -11.52
CA LEU A 13 -10.89 -1.38 -12.13
C LEU A 13 -9.36 -1.37 -12.22
N LEU A 14 -8.68 -2.21 -11.46
CA LEU A 14 -7.21 -2.31 -11.49
C LEU A 14 -6.74 -3.54 -12.27
N PRO A 15 -5.51 -3.51 -12.80
CA PRO A 15 -4.88 -4.70 -13.37
C PRO A 15 -4.80 -5.85 -12.34
N PRO A 16 -4.96 -7.12 -12.76
CA PRO A 16 -5.25 -7.55 -14.12
C PRO A 16 -6.73 -7.51 -14.52
N GLY A 17 -7.67 -7.29 -13.55
CA GLY A 17 -9.12 -7.41 -13.74
C GLY A 17 -9.66 -6.55 -14.89
N ALA A 18 -9.39 -5.24 -14.84
CA ALA A 18 -9.84 -4.30 -15.88
C ALA A 18 -9.37 -4.70 -17.29
N LEU A 19 -8.11 -5.12 -17.40
CA LEU A 19 -7.52 -5.48 -18.70
C LEU A 19 -8.08 -6.78 -19.25
N LEU A 20 -8.34 -7.76 -18.39
CA LEU A 20 -9.01 -9.00 -18.76
C LEU A 20 -10.45 -8.76 -19.20
N LEU A 21 -11.19 -7.88 -18.50
CA LEU A 21 -12.54 -7.48 -18.90
C LEU A 21 -12.53 -6.78 -20.26
N LEU A 22 -11.57 -5.89 -20.49
CA LEU A 22 -11.41 -5.20 -21.77
C LEU A 22 -11.14 -6.19 -22.91
N ALA A 23 -10.20 -7.11 -22.70
CA ALA A 23 -9.88 -8.16 -23.68
C ALA A 23 -11.06 -9.09 -23.95
N THR A 24 -11.80 -9.48 -22.90
CA THR A 24 -12.99 -10.34 -23.01
C THR A 24 -14.12 -9.64 -23.79
N ALA A 25 -14.36 -8.35 -23.51
CA ALA A 25 -15.33 -7.55 -24.27
C ALA A 25 -14.92 -7.46 -25.75
N GLY A 26 -13.63 -7.26 -26.03
CA GLY A 26 -13.10 -7.29 -27.39
C GLY A 26 -13.34 -8.60 -28.10
N ALA A 27 -13.01 -9.73 -27.47
CA ALA A 27 -13.24 -11.07 -27.99
C ALA A 27 -14.74 -11.34 -28.26
N TYR A 28 -15.61 -10.91 -27.34
CA TYR A 28 -17.06 -11.02 -27.51
C TYR A 28 -17.55 -10.27 -28.74
N LEU A 29 -17.10 -9.03 -28.97
CA LEU A 29 -17.48 -8.24 -30.15
C LEU A 29 -17.01 -8.88 -31.46
N ILE A 30 -15.85 -9.56 -31.46
CA ILE A 30 -15.33 -10.28 -32.62
C ILE A 30 -16.18 -11.53 -32.91
N ALA A 31 -16.50 -12.31 -31.87
CA ALA A 31 -17.18 -13.60 -31.99
C ALA A 31 -18.70 -13.48 -32.18
N ARG A 32 -19.30 -12.34 -31.86
CA ARG A 32 -20.75 -12.13 -31.94
C ARG A 32 -21.25 -12.33 -33.38
N ARG A 33 -22.26 -13.22 -33.56
CA ARG A 33 -22.93 -13.46 -34.86
C ARG A 33 -23.58 -12.17 -35.33
N GLY A 34 -23.37 -11.81 -36.63
CA GLY A 34 -23.92 -10.58 -37.22
C GLY A 34 -23.17 -9.30 -36.86
N ALA A 35 -22.01 -9.36 -36.22
CA ALA A 35 -21.18 -8.19 -35.96
C ALA A 35 -20.72 -7.53 -37.28
N GLY A 36 -21.09 -6.26 -37.47
CA GLY A 36 -20.62 -5.45 -38.59
C GLY A 36 -19.11 -5.15 -38.49
N VAL A 37 -18.54 -4.66 -39.61
CA VAL A 37 -17.08 -4.38 -39.69
C VAL A 37 -16.60 -3.44 -38.60
N ARG A 38 -17.37 -2.42 -38.23
CA ARG A 38 -17.02 -1.49 -37.14
C ARG A 38 -16.90 -2.21 -35.79
N ALA A 39 -17.89 -3.04 -35.43
CA ALA A 39 -17.87 -3.79 -34.17
C ALA A 39 -16.68 -4.74 -34.10
N ARG A 40 -16.34 -5.43 -35.20
CA ARG A 40 -15.16 -6.29 -35.27
C ARG A 40 -13.85 -5.50 -35.11
N ARG A 41 -13.72 -4.35 -35.78
CA ARG A 41 -12.54 -3.47 -35.61
C ARG A 41 -12.39 -2.99 -34.18
N THR A 42 -13.48 -2.52 -33.54
CA THR A 42 -13.48 -2.16 -32.10
C THR A 42 -13.09 -3.35 -31.25
N GLY A 43 -13.63 -4.54 -31.53
CA GLY A 43 -13.30 -5.77 -30.81
C GLY A 43 -11.79 -6.09 -30.85
N TRP A 44 -11.17 -6.02 -32.03
CA TRP A 44 -9.72 -6.21 -32.18
C TRP A 44 -8.91 -5.15 -31.47
N ALA A 45 -9.32 -3.89 -31.50
CA ALA A 45 -8.66 -2.80 -30.79
C ALA A 45 -8.71 -3.00 -29.27
N LEU A 46 -9.87 -3.38 -28.70
CA LEU A 46 -10.02 -3.65 -27.27
C LEU A 46 -9.19 -4.88 -26.82
N LEU A 47 -9.23 -5.96 -27.61
CA LEU A 47 -8.46 -7.16 -27.33
C LEU A 47 -6.96 -6.86 -27.33
N ALA A 48 -6.47 -6.20 -28.40
CA ALA A 48 -5.07 -5.82 -28.52
C ALA A 48 -4.64 -4.86 -27.40
N ALA A 49 -5.44 -3.85 -27.09
CA ALA A 49 -5.15 -2.89 -26.01
C ALA A 49 -5.08 -3.59 -24.64
N GLY A 50 -6.06 -4.46 -24.32
CA GLY A 50 -6.07 -5.19 -23.05
C GLY A 50 -4.84 -6.08 -22.89
N LEU A 51 -4.52 -6.90 -23.91
CA LEU A 51 -3.37 -7.80 -23.87
C LEU A 51 -2.03 -7.05 -23.90
N ALA A 52 -1.88 -6.02 -24.74
CA ALA A 52 -0.65 -5.23 -24.80
C ALA A 52 -0.38 -4.49 -23.49
N THR A 53 -1.41 -3.89 -22.89
CA THR A 53 -1.25 -3.22 -21.58
C THR A 53 -0.91 -4.22 -20.48
N LEU A 54 -1.55 -5.40 -20.46
CA LEU A 54 -1.22 -6.44 -19.51
C LEU A 54 0.23 -6.91 -19.67
N TRP A 55 0.69 -7.10 -20.90
CA TRP A 55 2.08 -7.44 -21.21
C TRP A 55 3.04 -6.36 -20.74
N LEU A 56 2.78 -5.09 -21.05
CA LEU A 56 3.61 -3.95 -20.65
C LEU A 56 3.73 -3.84 -19.13
N LEU A 57 2.63 -3.99 -18.39
CA LEU A 57 2.65 -3.94 -16.93
C LEU A 57 3.37 -5.14 -16.29
N ALA A 58 3.52 -6.24 -17.03
CA ALA A 58 4.21 -7.44 -16.56
C ALA A 58 5.72 -7.39 -16.82
N ILE A 59 6.26 -6.43 -17.57
CA ILE A 59 7.71 -6.31 -17.80
C ILE A 59 8.40 -5.46 -16.71
N PRO A 60 9.58 -5.89 -16.21
CA PRO A 60 10.34 -5.18 -15.18
C PRO A 60 10.57 -3.70 -15.48
N LEU A 61 10.97 -3.36 -16.71
CA LEU A 61 11.24 -1.98 -17.12
C LEU A 61 10.06 -1.03 -16.82
N VAL A 62 8.83 -1.48 -17.08
CA VAL A 62 7.61 -0.68 -16.81
C VAL A 62 7.29 -0.65 -15.34
N SER A 63 7.42 -1.78 -14.64
CA SER A 63 7.21 -1.83 -13.21
C SER A 63 8.18 -0.94 -12.44
N ASP A 64 9.44 -0.88 -12.88
CA ASP A 64 10.46 0.02 -12.34
C ASP A 64 10.11 1.49 -12.53
N ALA A 65 9.66 1.85 -13.74
CA ALA A 65 9.25 3.23 -14.03
C ALA A 65 8.07 3.66 -13.15
N LEU A 66 7.05 2.79 -12.99
CA LEU A 66 5.91 3.03 -12.11
C LEU A 66 6.32 3.10 -10.64
N GLY A 67 7.22 2.22 -10.21
CA GLY A 67 7.76 2.21 -8.85
C GLY A 67 8.46 3.51 -8.49
N ARG A 68 9.29 4.07 -9.38
CA ARG A 68 9.94 5.37 -9.18
C ARG A 68 8.94 6.51 -9.02
N VAL A 69 7.80 6.45 -9.70
CA VAL A 69 6.74 7.45 -9.56
C VAL A 69 5.98 7.29 -8.23
N ALA A 70 5.80 6.05 -7.75
CA ALA A 70 5.11 5.78 -6.50
C ALA A 70 6.03 6.01 -5.28
N GLN A 71 7.30 5.61 -5.37
CA GLN A 71 8.28 5.72 -4.27
C GLN A 71 8.98 7.09 -4.30
N ARG A 72 8.37 8.06 -3.64
CA ARG A 72 8.88 9.44 -3.59
C ARG A 72 9.68 9.75 -2.34
N CYS A 73 9.62 8.88 -1.32
CA CYS A 73 10.34 9.05 -0.07
C CYS A 73 11.67 8.31 -0.14
N PRO A 74 12.81 8.98 0.15
CA PRO A 74 14.11 8.31 0.24
C PRO A 74 14.18 7.43 1.49
N PRO A 75 15.16 6.50 1.57
CA PRO A 75 15.42 5.76 2.80
C PRO A 75 15.75 6.72 3.94
N LEU A 76 15.34 6.35 5.17
CA LEU A 76 15.67 7.14 6.35
C LEU A 76 17.19 7.18 6.59
N ASP A 77 17.73 8.38 6.69
CA ASP A 77 19.14 8.59 7.04
C ASP A 77 19.36 8.37 8.56
N LEU A 78 20.00 7.26 8.90
CA LEU A 78 20.35 6.90 10.28
C LEU A 78 21.77 7.33 10.68
N THR A 79 22.47 8.08 9.85
CA THR A 79 23.76 8.68 10.21
C THR A 79 23.60 9.89 11.11
N ARG A 80 22.40 10.47 11.15
CA ARG A 80 22.00 11.61 11.98
C ARG A 80 21.00 11.19 13.05
N PRO A 81 20.92 11.91 14.18
CA PRO A 81 19.87 11.71 15.15
C PRO A 81 18.47 11.88 14.52
N VAL A 82 17.59 10.94 14.81
CA VAL A 82 16.20 11.00 14.34
C VAL A 82 15.38 11.88 15.27
N GLU A 83 15.01 13.06 14.81
CA GLU A 83 14.20 14.01 15.59
C GLU A 83 12.72 13.63 15.59
N ALA A 84 12.34 12.67 16.40
CA ALA A 84 10.97 12.23 16.57
C ALA A 84 10.70 11.78 18.01
N GLN A 85 9.42 11.63 18.37
CA GLN A 85 8.97 11.27 19.70
C GLN A 85 8.41 9.84 19.75
N ALA A 86 7.99 9.32 18.60
CA ALA A 86 7.46 7.96 18.47
C ALA A 86 7.66 7.43 17.06
N ILE A 87 7.65 6.10 16.94
CA ILE A 87 7.57 5.39 15.66
C ILE A 87 6.13 4.91 15.51
N VAL A 88 5.49 5.22 14.39
CA VAL A 88 4.17 4.73 14.00
C VAL A 88 4.31 3.75 12.86
N ILE A 89 3.93 2.49 13.08
CA ILE A 89 3.93 1.44 12.07
C ILE A 89 2.50 1.27 11.56
N LEU A 90 2.29 1.46 10.24
CA LEU A 90 0.97 1.33 9.64
C LEU A 90 0.62 -0.12 9.28
N GLY A 91 -0.63 -0.48 9.52
CA GLY A 91 -1.32 -1.62 8.93
C GLY A 91 -1.45 -1.48 7.39
N GLY A 92 -2.50 -2.04 6.82
CA GLY A 92 -2.79 -1.98 5.37
C GLY A 92 -2.32 -3.21 4.60
N ALA A 93 -2.04 -4.29 5.30
CA ALA A 93 -1.86 -5.62 4.74
C ALA A 93 -2.47 -6.64 5.71
N ALA A 94 -3.27 -7.56 5.20
CA ALA A 94 -4.08 -8.46 6.02
C ALA A 94 -3.27 -9.16 7.12
N GLY A 95 -3.75 -9.08 8.36
CA GLY A 95 -3.36 -9.99 9.42
C GLY A 95 -4.08 -11.34 9.24
N ARG A 96 -3.46 -12.43 9.66
CA ARG A 96 -4.06 -13.75 9.71
C ARG A 96 -4.45 -14.08 11.14
N LEU A 97 -5.75 -14.25 11.38
CA LEU A 97 -6.23 -14.80 12.65
C LEU A 97 -6.17 -16.33 12.57
N GLY A 98 -5.75 -16.97 13.65
CA GLY A 98 -5.72 -18.42 13.71
C GLY A 98 -4.69 -19.07 12.77
N ALA A 99 -3.46 -18.56 12.73
CA ALA A 99 -2.38 -19.13 11.92
C ALA A 99 -1.96 -20.51 12.47
N PRO A 100 -2.19 -21.63 11.74
CA PRO A 100 -1.96 -22.98 12.28
C PRO A 100 -0.50 -23.22 12.68
N GLU A 101 0.45 -22.67 11.93
CA GLU A 101 1.88 -22.79 12.18
C GLU A 101 2.35 -22.08 13.46
N TYR A 102 1.51 -21.22 14.01
CA TYR A 102 1.72 -20.53 15.30
C TYR A 102 0.74 -21.00 16.37
N GLY A 103 0.22 -22.23 16.25
CA GLY A 103 -0.72 -22.79 17.22
C GLY A 103 -2.07 -22.08 17.28
N GLY A 104 -2.48 -21.40 16.22
CA GLY A 104 -3.71 -20.63 16.16
C GLY A 104 -3.57 -19.16 16.59
N GLU A 105 -2.38 -18.72 16.97
CA GLU A 105 -2.14 -17.31 17.29
C GLU A 105 -2.24 -16.39 16.04
N PRO A 106 -2.55 -15.11 16.23
CA PRO A 106 -2.52 -14.14 15.15
C PRO A 106 -1.11 -13.98 14.57
N ALA A 107 -1.02 -13.91 13.24
CA ALA A 107 0.22 -13.71 12.53
C ALA A 107 0.10 -12.61 11.47
N ALA A 108 1.18 -11.84 11.29
CA ALA A 108 1.25 -10.81 10.27
C ALA A 108 1.47 -11.44 8.88
N SER A 109 0.93 -10.82 7.83
CA SER A 109 1.29 -11.14 6.44
C SER A 109 2.73 -10.71 6.14
N GLN A 110 3.31 -11.21 5.05
CA GLN A 110 4.69 -10.89 4.66
C GLN A 110 4.94 -9.36 4.64
N ARG A 111 4.08 -8.61 3.97
CA ARG A 111 4.22 -7.14 3.88
C ARG A 111 4.14 -6.44 5.24
N LEU A 112 3.33 -6.98 6.13
CA LEU A 112 3.19 -6.47 7.48
C LEU A 112 4.41 -6.83 8.33
N LEU A 113 4.97 -8.04 8.16
CA LEU A 113 6.21 -8.46 8.82
C LEU A 113 7.41 -7.59 8.41
N GLU A 114 7.51 -7.18 7.15
CA GLU A 114 8.56 -6.25 6.70
C GLU A 114 8.48 -4.91 7.46
N ARG A 115 7.28 -4.34 7.60
CA ARG A 115 7.06 -3.10 8.37
C ARG A 115 7.39 -3.26 9.85
N ILE A 116 6.95 -4.36 10.44
CA ILE A 116 7.19 -4.69 11.85
C ILE A 116 8.68 -4.85 12.11
N ASN A 117 9.38 -5.60 11.27
CA ASN A 117 10.82 -5.84 11.37
C ASN A 117 11.59 -4.52 11.29
N TYR A 118 11.29 -3.70 10.28
CA TYR A 118 11.95 -2.41 10.12
C TYR A 118 11.64 -1.45 11.28
N GLY A 119 10.38 -1.34 11.69
CA GLY A 119 9.99 -0.54 12.85
C GLY A 119 10.65 -1.02 14.15
N GLY A 120 10.81 -2.33 14.33
CA GLY A 120 11.57 -2.92 15.44
C GLY A 120 13.07 -2.61 15.37
N PHE A 121 13.67 -2.66 14.19
CA PHE A 121 15.06 -2.22 13.97
C PHE A 121 15.24 -0.75 14.35
N LEU A 122 14.36 0.14 13.87
CA LEU A 122 14.40 1.56 14.20
C LEU A 122 14.23 1.81 15.71
N ALA A 123 13.30 1.10 16.37
CA ALA A 123 13.08 1.24 17.81
C ALA A 123 14.34 0.90 18.62
N ARG A 124 15.03 -0.19 18.26
CA ARG A 124 16.29 -0.57 18.90
C ARG A 124 17.42 0.45 18.64
N ARG A 125 17.45 1.03 17.43
CA ARG A 125 18.50 1.96 17.02
C ARG A 125 18.31 3.35 17.63
N THR A 126 17.05 3.80 17.81
CA THR A 126 16.72 5.17 18.24
C THR A 126 16.25 5.27 19.69
N GLY A 127 15.86 4.16 20.31
CA GLY A 127 15.21 4.16 21.63
C GLY A 127 13.76 4.68 21.62
N LEU A 128 13.21 5.04 20.46
CA LEU A 128 11.87 5.60 20.36
C LEU A 128 10.79 4.55 20.66
N PRO A 129 9.73 4.93 21.38
CA PRO A 129 8.59 4.05 21.62
C PRO A 129 7.79 3.83 20.33
N VAL A 130 7.12 2.67 20.25
CA VAL A 130 6.42 2.25 19.04
C VAL A 130 4.92 2.21 19.24
N ALA A 131 4.20 2.80 18.29
CA ALA A 131 2.78 2.63 18.06
C ALA A 131 2.52 1.78 16.83
N VAL A 132 1.40 1.07 16.83
CA VAL A 132 0.82 0.43 15.64
C VAL A 132 -0.54 1.03 15.36
N SER A 133 -0.89 1.21 14.07
CA SER A 133 -2.17 1.76 13.65
C SER A 133 -2.73 0.99 12.47
N GLY A 134 -4.00 0.62 12.53
CA GLY A 134 -4.69 -0.16 11.51
C GLY A 134 -6.03 -0.69 11.99
N THR A 135 -6.57 -1.66 11.27
CA THR A 135 -7.78 -2.39 11.70
C THR A 135 -7.48 -3.26 12.93
N PRO A 136 -8.51 -3.66 13.73
CA PRO A 136 -8.31 -4.52 14.91
C PRO A 136 -7.53 -5.81 14.59
N THR A 137 -7.82 -6.44 13.46
CA THR A 137 -7.14 -7.67 13.03
C THR A 137 -5.66 -7.44 12.73
N GLU A 138 -5.35 -6.33 12.07
CA GLU A 138 -3.96 -5.97 11.73
C GLU A 138 -3.15 -5.64 12.98
N THR A 139 -3.67 -4.78 13.84
CA THR A 139 -2.95 -4.34 15.05
C THR A 139 -2.73 -5.47 16.05
N LEU A 140 -3.71 -6.41 16.13
CA LEU A 140 -3.54 -7.64 16.92
C LEU A 140 -2.41 -8.50 16.36
N ALA A 141 -2.40 -8.76 15.05
CA ALA A 141 -1.35 -9.53 14.39
C ALA A 141 0.02 -8.83 14.49
N MET A 142 0.06 -7.49 14.34
CA MET A 142 1.27 -6.70 14.49
C MET A 142 1.85 -6.78 15.90
N SER A 143 1.00 -6.63 16.91
CA SER A 143 1.43 -6.65 18.32
C SER A 143 1.90 -8.04 18.74
N ALA A 144 1.20 -9.10 18.32
CA ALA A 144 1.57 -10.48 18.58
C ALA A 144 2.91 -10.84 17.92
N SER A 145 3.06 -10.55 16.61
CA SER A 145 4.31 -10.83 15.88
C SER A 145 5.49 -10.01 16.44
N ARG A 146 5.28 -8.76 16.83
CA ARG A 146 6.34 -7.93 17.43
C ARG A 146 6.83 -8.47 18.76
N ALA A 147 5.92 -8.87 19.62
CA ALA A 147 6.29 -9.43 20.92
C ALA A 147 7.01 -10.78 20.77
N ARG A 148 6.47 -11.68 19.97
CA ARG A 148 6.96 -13.04 19.75
C ARG A 148 8.26 -13.06 18.95
N ASP A 149 8.30 -12.36 17.80
CA ASP A 149 9.35 -12.57 16.80
C ASP A 149 10.50 -11.55 16.95
N PHE A 150 10.23 -10.37 17.51
CA PHE A 150 11.20 -9.28 17.56
C PHE A 150 11.52 -8.78 18.97
N GLY A 151 10.85 -9.27 20.02
CA GLY A 151 11.07 -8.87 21.41
C GLY A 151 10.81 -7.39 21.70
N VAL A 152 10.13 -6.67 20.81
CA VAL A 152 9.86 -5.24 20.93
C VAL A 152 8.39 -5.01 21.26
N ARG A 153 8.12 -4.46 22.45
CA ARG A 153 6.75 -4.17 22.90
C ARG A 153 6.15 -2.99 22.15
N THR A 154 4.88 -3.11 21.79
CA THR A 154 4.06 -1.99 21.32
C THR A 154 3.65 -1.16 22.53
N ARG A 155 3.90 0.15 22.50
CA ARG A 155 3.49 1.05 23.58
C ARG A 155 2.06 1.55 23.40
N TRP A 156 1.66 1.84 22.16
CA TRP A 156 0.32 2.32 21.83
C TRP A 156 -0.24 1.55 20.65
N VAL A 157 -1.53 1.30 20.72
CA VAL A 157 -2.29 0.62 19.69
C VAL A 157 -3.46 1.51 19.29
N GLU A 158 -3.53 1.84 18.02
CA GLU A 158 -4.69 2.46 17.39
C GLU A 158 -5.31 1.40 16.47
N ASP A 159 -6.51 0.93 16.79
CA ASP A 159 -7.15 -0.21 16.15
C ASP A 159 -8.56 0.09 15.59
N ARG A 160 -8.91 1.37 15.43
CA ARG A 160 -10.23 1.80 14.97
C ARG A 160 -10.27 2.14 13.49
N SER A 161 -9.13 2.39 12.89
CA SER A 161 -9.02 2.89 11.52
C SER A 161 -9.34 1.82 10.47
N ARG A 162 -9.94 2.25 9.38
CA ARG A 162 -10.32 1.43 8.22
C ARG A 162 -9.60 1.84 6.95
N ASP A 163 -8.96 3.00 6.98
CA ASP A 163 -8.14 3.53 5.89
C ASP A 163 -7.06 4.47 6.41
N THR A 164 -6.18 4.94 5.50
CA THR A 164 -5.01 5.75 5.87
C THR A 164 -5.39 7.12 6.43
N PHE A 165 -6.50 7.69 5.98
CA PHE A 165 -6.99 8.94 6.53
C PHE A 165 -7.42 8.78 7.99
N GLU A 166 -8.18 7.73 8.29
CA GLU A 166 -8.59 7.40 9.66
C GLU A 166 -7.39 7.05 10.54
N ASN A 167 -6.36 6.32 10.02
CA ASN A 167 -5.10 6.08 10.74
C ASN A 167 -4.50 7.40 11.23
N ALA A 168 -4.37 8.39 10.36
CA ALA A 168 -3.78 9.68 10.72
C ALA A 168 -4.62 10.42 11.76
N GLN A 169 -5.93 10.46 11.60
CA GLN A 169 -6.84 11.17 12.51
C GLN A 169 -6.89 10.51 13.89
N PHE A 170 -7.01 9.18 13.95
CA PHE A 170 -7.06 8.48 15.22
C PHE A 170 -5.71 8.44 15.94
N CYS A 171 -4.60 8.38 15.19
CA CYS A 171 -3.28 8.62 15.78
C CYS A 171 -3.16 10.02 16.36
N ALA A 172 -3.68 11.07 15.70
CA ALA A 172 -3.68 12.42 16.22
C ALA A 172 -4.49 12.52 17.53
N GLN A 173 -5.66 11.90 17.59
CA GLN A 173 -6.45 11.81 18.83
C GLN A 173 -5.72 11.05 19.95
N LEU A 174 -5.06 9.93 19.62
CA LEU A 174 -4.30 9.12 20.57
C LEU A 174 -3.11 9.89 21.15
N PHE A 175 -2.42 10.67 20.31
CA PHE A 175 -1.19 11.35 20.68
C PHE A 175 -1.39 12.77 21.24
N ALA A 176 -2.54 13.42 21.01
CA ALA A 176 -2.82 14.77 21.50
C ALA A 176 -2.59 14.93 23.01
N PRO A 177 -3.14 14.05 23.90
CA PRO A 177 -2.93 14.18 25.35
C PRO A 177 -1.49 13.88 25.78
N LEU A 178 -0.67 13.29 24.91
CA LEU A 178 0.72 12.91 25.17
C LEU A 178 1.72 13.96 24.65
N GLY A 179 1.25 15.00 23.95
CA GLY A 179 2.10 16.00 23.33
C GLY A 179 3.01 15.46 22.21
N VAL A 180 2.69 14.31 21.62
CA VAL A 180 3.46 13.72 20.53
C VAL A 180 3.00 14.32 19.22
N THR A 181 3.87 15.12 18.60
CA THR A 181 3.61 15.83 17.33
C THR A 181 4.60 15.48 16.22
N ARG A 182 5.75 14.88 16.58
CA ARG A 182 6.77 14.45 15.61
C ARG A 182 6.92 12.95 15.66
N ILE A 183 6.71 12.30 14.51
CA ILE A 183 6.72 10.84 14.39
C ILE A 183 7.63 10.36 13.27
N VAL A 184 8.20 9.17 13.45
CA VAL A 184 8.71 8.35 12.35
C VAL A 184 7.56 7.52 11.83
N LEU A 185 7.23 7.63 10.54
CA LEU A 185 6.17 6.85 9.91
C LEU A 185 6.78 5.68 9.16
N VAL A 186 6.35 4.47 9.49
CA VAL A 186 6.85 3.23 8.86
C VAL A 186 5.73 2.57 8.08
N THR A 187 5.89 2.53 6.78
CA THR A 187 5.00 1.76 5.89
C THR A 187 5.76 1.31 4.63
N SER A 188 5.10 0.61 3.70
CA SER A 188 5.74 0.19 2.45
C SER A 188 6.10 1.39 1.58
N ALA A 189 7.23 1.31 0.90
CA ALA A 189 7.82 2.43 0.14
C ALA A 189 6.90 3.00 -0.94
N ASP A 190 6.09 2.16 -1.57
CA ASP A 190 5.06 2.57 -2.54
C ASP A 190 3.93 3.38 -1.89
N HIS A 191 3.61 3.10 -0.61
CA HIS A 191 2.55 3.73 0.15
C HIS A 191 2.99 4.97 0.95
N GLU A 192 4.28 5.09 1.27
CA GLU A 192 4.84 6.07 2.21
C GLU A 192 4.45 7.51 1.88
N TRP A 193 4.57 7.91 0.61
CA TRP A 193 4.24 9.27 0.20
C TRP A 193 2.79 9.64 0.53
N ARG A 194 1.84 8.78 0.15
CA ARG A 194 0.41 9.04 0.39
C ARG A 194 0.07 9.03 1.87
N ALA A 195 0.64 8.10 2.63
CA ALA A 195 0.45 8.03 4.07
C ALA A 195 1.01 9.27 4.78
N MET A 196 2.23 9.70 4.43
CA MET A 196 2.85 10.90 4.98
C MET A 196 1.96 12.13 4.79
N GLN A 197 1.35 12.31 3.60
CA GLN A 197 0.47 13.45 3.35
C GLN A 197 -0.78 13.46 4.25
N GLU A 198 -1.35 12.28 4.57
CA GLU A 198 -2.48 12.17 5.49
C GLU A 198 -2.07 12.53 6.93
N PHE A 199 -0.90 12.06 7.39
CA PHE A 199 -0.40 12.38 8.72
C PHE A 199 0.01 13.84 8.87
N VAL A 200 0.61 14.45 7.85
CA VAL A 200 0.86 15.90 7.82
C VAL A 200 -0.46 16.68 7.87
N GLY A 201 -1.47 16.25 7.12
CA GLY A 201 -2.81 16.83 7.16
C GLY A 201 -3.52 16.68 8.53
N ALA A 202 -3.14 15.68 9.33
CA ALA A 202 -3.62 15.50 10.70
C ALA A 202 -2.80 16.29 11.76
N GLY A 203 -1.79 17.06 11.35
CA GLY A 203 -1.00 17.93 12.21
C GLY A 203 0.34 17.38 12.69
N PHE A 204 0.81 16.23 12.15
CA PHE A 204 2.11 15.69 12.49
C PHE A 204 3.25 16.29 11.66
N SER A 205 4.40 16.46 12.30
CA SER A 205 5.69 16.51 11.61
C SER A 205 6.17 15.07 11.39
N VAL A 206 6.28 14.66 10.13
CA VAL A 206 6.53 13.27 9.75
C VAL A 206 7.93 13.09 9.22
N VAL A 207 8.67 12.17 9.81
CA VAL A 207 9.92 11.63 9.27
C VAL A 207 9.57 10.33 8.55
N PRO A 208 9.61 10.27 7.21
CA PRO A 208 9.28 9.06 6.47
C PRO A 208 10.35 7.98 6.67
N ALA A 209 9.91 6.76 6.85
CA ALA A 209 10.77 5.58 7.01
C ALA A 209 10.23 4.43 6.13
N PRO A 210 10.34 4.55 4.80
CA PRO A 210 9.84 3.57 3.86
C PRO A 210 10.56 2.23 3.99
N VAL A 211 9.82 1.12 3.94
CA VAL A 211 10.37 -0.24 3.89
C VAL A 211 9.99 -0.93 2.58
N GLY A 212 10.82 -1.87 2.14
CA GLY A 212 10.65 -2.55 0.87
C GLY A 212 10.91 -1.63 -0.32
N LEU A 213 11.91 -0.76 -0.18
CA LEU A 213 12.38 0.09 -1.28
C LEU A 213 12.79 -0.79 -2.45
N TYR A 214 12.25 -0.46 -3.60
CA TYR A 214 12.60 -1.14 -4.82
C TYR A 214 14.02 -0.74 -5.25
N VAL A 215 14.87 -1.73 -5.37
CA VAL A 215 16.19 -1.60 -5.98
C VAL A 215 16.11 -2.22 -7.37
N PRO A 216 16.24 -1.41 -8.45
CA PRO A 216 16.20 -1.96 -9.80
C PRO A 216 17.27 -3.04 -9.97
N PRO A 217 16.92 -4.21 -10.52
CA PRO A 217 17.94 -5.18 -10.91
C PRO A 217 18.81 -4.62 -12.04
N GLU A 218 19.97 -5.22 -12.24
CA GLU A 218 20.80 -4.87 -13.39
C GLU A 218 20.02 -5.05 -14.69
N MET A 219 20.12 -4.04 -15.57
CA MET A 219 19.43 -4.06 -16.87
C MET A 219 19.99 -5.18 -17.74
N GLY A 220 19.11 -6.05 -18.21
CA GLY A 220 19.46 -7.17 -19.08
C GLY A 220 18.29 -7.60 -19.95
N PRO A 221 18.45 -8.61 -20.83
CA PRO A 221 17.34 -9.10 -21.67
C PRO A 221 16.11 -9.50 -20.89
N HIS A 222 16.27 -10.01 -19.66
CA HIS A 222 15.16 -10.38 -18.76
C HIS A 222 14.32 -9.18 -18.33
N SER A 223 14.84 -7.95 -18.40
CA SER A 223 14.10 -6.73 -18.05
C SER A 223 12.94 -6.44 -19.01
N PHE A 224 12.93 -7.07 -20.17
CA PHE A 224 11.86 -6.96 -21.18
C PHE A 224 10.93 -8.18 -21.22
N LEU A 225 11.18 -9.19 -20.41
CA LEU A 225 10.36 -10.39 -20.36
C LEU A 225 9.29 -10.26 -19.26
N PRO A 226 8.01 -10.56 -19.57
CA PRO A 226 6.93 -10.46 -18.60
C PRO A 226 7.09 -11.48 -17.49
N ASN A 227 6.81 -11.06 -16.26
CA ASN A 227 6.75 -11.92 -15.10
C ASN A 227 5.68 -11.45 -14.10
N VAL A 228 5.30 -12.37 -13.20
CA VAL A 228 4.24 -12.15 -12.22
C VAL A 228 4.62 -11.09 -11.17
N ALA A 229 5.89 -11.05 -10.77
CA ALA A 229 6.37 -10.07 -9.78
C ALA A 229 6.27 -8.63 -10.31
N ALA A 230 6.68 -8.39 -11.56
CA ALA A 230 6.57 -7.09 -12.21
C ALA A 230 5.11 -6.66 -12.36
N LEU A 231 4.20 -7.57 -12.73
CA LEU A 231 2.77 -7.27 -12.81
C LEU A 231 2.19 -6.89 -11.44
N ALA A 232 2.50 -7.66 -10.41
CA ALA A 232 2.04 -7.38 -9.05
C ALA A 232 2.56 -6.02 -8.55
N TYR A 233 3.83 -5.72 -8.82
CA TYR A 233 4.45 -4.46 -8.45
C TYR A 233 3.86 -3.27 -9.23
N SER A 234 3.67 -3.40 -10.55
CA SER A 234 2.99 -2.38 -11.37
C SER A 234 1.58 -2.09 -10.87
N THR A 235 0.84 -3.15 -10.49
CA THR A 235 -0.53 -3.01 -9.95
C THR A 235 -0.52 -2.23 -8.62
N ALA A 236 0.41 -2.55 -7.72
CA ALA A 236 0.56 -1.85 -6.44
C ALA A 236 0.95 -0.37 -6.66
N ALA A 237 1.91 -0.09 -7.55
CA ALA A 237 2.32 1.27 -7.88
C ALA A 237 1.17 2.09 -8.47
N LEU A 238 0.41 1.53 -9.41
CA LEU A 238 -0.78 2.19 -9.98
C LEU A 238 -1.84 2.47 -8.92
N TYR A 239 -2.07 1.53 -7.99
CA TYR A 239 -2.99 1.74 -6.88
C TYR A 239 -2.61 2.95 -6.04
N GLU A 240 -1.33 3.10 -5.69
CA GLU A 240 -0.85 4.21 -4.88
C GLU A 240 -0.87 5.55 -5.65
N ILE A 241 -0.50 5.54 -6.94
CA ILE A 241 -0.57 6.74 -7.81
C ILE A 241 -2.02 7.23 -7.93
N LEU A 242 -2.96 6.32 -8.24
CA LEU A 242 -4.38 6.66 -8.36
C LEU A 242 -4.99 7.04 -7.00
N GLY A 243 -4.55 6.38 -5.93
CA GLY A 243 -4.95 6.69 -4.55
C GLY A 243 -4.52 8.09 -4.13
N ASP A 244 -3.30 8.53 -4.48
CA ASP A 244 -2.82 9.88 -4.21
C ASP A 244 -3.61 10.92 -5.01
N LEU A 245 -3.90 10.65 -6.29
CA LEU A 245 -4.74 11.52 -7.10
C LEU A 245 -6.15 11.66 -6.51
N ALA A 246 -6.77 10.55 -6.11
CA ALA A 246 -8.08 10.59 -5.45
C ALA A 246 -8.03 11.38 -4.14
N ARG A 247 -6.97 11.21 -3.33
CA ARG A 247 -6.74 12.01 -2.12
C ARG A 247 -6.74 13.52 -2.42
N GLN A 248 -5.99 13.93 -3.45
CA GLN A 248 -5.90 15.34 -3.87
C GLN A 248 -7.27 15.88 -4.28
N VAL A 249 -8.03 15.12 -5.08
CA VAL A 249 -9.39 15.52 -5.50
C VAL A 249 -10.33 15.65 -4.31
N PHE A 250 -10.34 14.67 -3.38
CA PHE A 250 -11.19 14.73 -2.19
C PHE A 250 -10.80 15.87 -1.24
N ALA A 251 -9.51 16.18 -1.13
CA ALA A 251 -9.04 17.34 -0.37
C ALA A 251 -9.51 18.66 -1.00
N ALA A 252 -9.34 18.80 -2.32
CA ALA A 252 -9.75 20.01 -3.05
C ALA A 252 -11.26 20.25 -3.01
N LEU A 253 -12.06 19.18 -3.01
CA LEU A 253 -13.52 19.24 -2.93
C LEU A 253 -14.06 19.31 -1.48
N HIS A 254 -13.20 19.32 -0.46
CA HIS A 254 -13.58 19.30 0.97
C HIS A 254 -14.52 18.15 1.34
N LEU A 255 -14.44 17.02 0.61
CA LEU A 255 -15.32 15.86 0.81
C LEU A 255 -14.91 14.95 1.97
N ARG A 256 -13.72 15.18 2.57
CA ARG A 256 -13.25 14.40 3.72
C ARG A 256 -13.74 15.02 5.02
N ARG A 257 -14.56 14.26 5.75
CA ARG A 257 -15.04 14.63 7.09
C ARG A 257 -14.10 14.02 8.13
N HIS A 258 -13.69 14.83 9.13
CA HIS A 258 -12.99 14.29 10.30
C HIS A 258 -13.86 13.25 11.00
N PRO A 259 -13.34 12.07 11.32
CA PRO A 259 -14.07 11.08 12.11
C PRO A 259 -14.33 11.66 13.51
N ARG A 260 -15.58 11.54 13.97
CA ARG A 260 -16.01 11.95 15.30
C ARG A 260 -15.57 10.92 16.34
#